data_19ad7daf0aea200dfd563c3845f6216c
#
_entry.id   19ad7daf0aea200dfd563c3845f6216c
#
_cell.length_a   1.000
_cell.length_b   1.000
_cell.length_c   1.000
_cell.angle_alpha   90.00
_cell.angle_beta   90.00
_cell.angle_gamma   90.00
#
_symmetry.space_group_name_H-M   'P 1'
#
loop_
_entity.id
_entity.type
_entity.pdbx_description
1 polymer ?
#
loop_
_entity_poly.entity_id
_entity_poly.type
_entity_poly.pdbx_seq_one_letter_code
_entity_poly.pdbx_strand_id
1 'polypeptide(L)'
;MILAKPLIAGDAKGPPLELTTPLSFWGGLDVATGHVMDRHHPDFGKSLTATILMMEQGRGSSSGSSVLAEAIRIGTAPVAILLQKRDAIIVTGAMVAAELYGRNCPVILIESAADWRRIAACTWLHLSCRKGEATIDLSRPCSA
;
A
#
# COMPACT_ATOMS: atom_id res chain seq x y z
N MET A 1 2.25 11.20 -15.71
CA MET A 1 3.20 10.41 -14.89
C MET A 1 3.62 11.21 -13.68
N ILE A 2 3.60 10.58 -12.52
CA ILE A 2 4.02 11.20 -11.27
C ILE A 2 5.35 10.58 -10.84
N LEU A 3 6.30 11.44 -10.45
CA LEU A 3 7.56 11.02 -9.86
C LEU A 3 7.44 11.06 -8.35
N ALA A 4 7.94 10.03 -7.67
CA ALA A 4 7.82 9.91 -6.22
C ALA A 4 9.07 9.24 -5.63
N LYS A 5 9.10 9.11 -4.30
CA LYS A 5 10.25 8.55 -3.60
C LYS A 5 10.08 7.06 -3.38
N PRO A 6 11.01 6.23 -3.88
CA PRO A 6 10.95 4.80 -3.64
C PRO A 6 11.37 4.46 -2.21
N LEU A 7 10.61 3.59 -1.54
CA LEU A 7 10.98 3.02 -0.25
C LEU A 7 11.29 1.53 -0.38
N ILE A 8 10.45 0.78 -1.10
CA ILE A 8 10.69 -0.63 -1.44
C ILE A 8 10.41 -0.80 -2.92
N ALA A 9 11.34 -1.41 -3.63
CA ALA A 9 11.27 -1.59 -5.08
C ALA A 9 10.25 -2.65 -5.50
N GLY A 10 9.76 -2.53 -6.72
CA GLY A 10 8.86 -3.47 -7.35
C GLY A 10 7.96 -2.79 -8.37
N ASP A 11 7.25 -3.59 -9.13
CA ASP A 11 6.23 -3.14 -10.07
C ASP A 11 4.87 -3.60 -9.59
N ALA A 12 3.86 -2.78 -9.82
CA ALA A 12 2.50 -3.14 -9.48
C ALA A 12 1.50 -2.41 -10.36
N LYS A 13 0.32 -2.99 -10.48
CA LYS A 13 -0.81 -2.36 -11.15
C LYS A 13 -2.08 -2.76 -10.42
N GLY A 14 -3.03 -1.85 -10.37
CA GLY A 14 -4.30 -2.10 -9.69
C GLY A 14 -5.06 -0.82 -9.41
N PRO A 15 -6.26 -0.96 -8.82
CA PRO A 15 -7.05 0.19 -8.43
C PRO A 15 -6.49 0.81 -7.16
N PRO A 16 -6.47 2.14 -7.05
CA PRO A 16 -6.16 2.78 -5.79
C PRO A 16 -7.28 2.55 -4.78
N LEU A 17 -6.91 2.34 -3.53
CA LEU A 17 -7.83 2.28 -2.42
C LEU A 17 -7.30 3.19 -1.30
N GLU A 18 -7.92 4.36 -1.16
CA GLU A 18 -7.56 5.30 -0.10
C GLU A 18 -8.33 4.98 1.17
N LEU A 19 -7.60 4.71 2.26
CA LEU A 19 -8.22 4.52 3.57
C LEU A 19 -8.50 5.86 4.21
N THR A 20 -9.63 5.95 4.88
CA THR A 20 -10.08 7.17 5.58
C THR A 20 -9.14 7.56 6.71
N THR A 21 -8.60 6.56 7.42
CA THR A 21 -7.65 6.75 8.52
C THR A 21 -6.56 5.69 8.45
N PRO A 22 -5.41 5.89 9.12
CA PRO A 22 -4.37 4.88 9.19
C PRO A 22 -4.88 3.54 9.71
N LEU A 23 -4.33 2.45 9.19
CA LEU A 23 -4.64 1.08 9.60
C LEU A 23 -3.46 0.48 10.34
N SER A 24 -3.73 -0.21 11.45
CA SER A 24 -2.78 -1.13 12.06
C SER A 24 -2.94 -2.50 11.41
N PHE A 25 -1.88 -3.03 10.81
CA PHE A 25 -1.95 -4.39 10.25
C PHE A 25 -2.13 -5.43 11.36
N TRP A 26 -1.49 -5.23 12.50
CA TRP A 26 -1.76 -6.04 13.68
C TRP A 26 -3.17 -5.73 14.22
N GLY A 27 -4.03 -6.72 14.18
CA GLY A 27 -5.42 -6.58 14.64
C GLY A 27 -6.35 -5.89 13.66
N GLY A 28 -5.82 -5.28 12.59
CA GLY A 28 -6.64 -4.55 11.61
C GLY A 28 -6.82 -5.28 10.28
N LEU A 29 -5.84 -6.09 9.89
CA LEU A 29 -5.92 -6.87 8.66
C LEU A 29 -6.16 -8.34 8.97
N ASP A 30 -7.20 -8.91 8.36
CA ASP A 30 -7.40 -10.35 8.35
C ASP A 30 -6.49 -10.95 7.28
N VAL A 31 -5.43 -11.62 7.70
CA VAL A 31 -4.43 -12.19 6.78
C VAL A 31 -5.06 -13.25 5.86
N ALA A 32 -6.00 -14.03 6.36
CA ALA A 32 -6.62 -15.09 5.58
C ALA A 32 -7.44 -14.55 4.41
N THR A 33 -8.09 -13.40 4.57
CA THR A 33 -9.02 -12.85 3.58
C THR A 33 -8.56 -11.56 2.92
N GLY A 34 -7.65 -10.81 3.55
CA GLY A 34 -7.22 -9.50 3.08
C GLY A 34 -8.20 -8.37 3.39
N HIS A 35 -9.20 -8.61 4.24
CA HIS A 35 -10.18 -7.59 4.61
C HIS A 35 -9.76 -6.82 5.85
N VAL A 36 -10.21 -5.57 5.94
CA VAL A 36 -10.11 -4.79 7.17
C VAL A 36 -11.04 -5.42 8.21
N MET A 37 -10.46 -5.92 9.30
CA MET A 37 -11.22 -6.63 10.34
C MET A 37 -11.41 -5.84 11.62
N ASP A 38 -10.82 -4.66 11.74
CA ASP A 38 -11.02 -3.77 12.87
C ASP A 38 -12.40 -3.13 12.76
N ARG A 39 -13.31 -3.54 13.63
CA ARG A 39 -14.72 -3.07 13.62
C ARG A 39 -14.86 -1.59 13.88
N HIS A 40 -13.86 -0.96 14.49
CA HIS A 40 -13.85 0.47 14.78
C HIS A 40 -13.23 1.31 13.66
N HIS A 41 -12.67 0.67 12.65
CA HIS A 41 -12.09 1.37 11.51
C HIS A 41 -13.20 1.79 10.54
N PRO A 42 -13.16 3.04 10.00
CA PRO A 42 -14.17 3.50 9.05
C PRO A 42 -14.32 2.62 7.81
N ASP A 43 -13.24 1.96 7.40
CA ASP A 43 -13.22 1.11 6.21
C ASP A 43 -13.38 -0.38 6.52
N PHE A 44 -13.95 -0.69 7.69
CA PHE A 44 -14.24 -2.07 8.09
C PHE A 44 -14.94 -2.85 6.98
N GLY A 45 -14.44 -4.04 6.71
CA GLY A 45 -15.01 -4.94 5.70
C GLY A 45 -14.48 -4.75 4.29
N LYS A 46 -13.74 -3.67 4.01
CA LYS A 46 -13.13 -3.49 2.69
C LYS A 46 -11.99 -4.47 2.46
N SER A 47 -11.88 -4.98 1.23
CA SER A 47 -10.77 -5.85 0.83
C SER A 47 -9.59 -5.02 0.37
N LEU A 48 -8.41 -5.29 0.91
CA LEU A 48 -7.16 -4.68 0.47
C LEU A 48 -6.47 -5.49 -0.62
N THR A 49 -6.93 -6.71 -0.86
CA THR A 49 -6.29 -7.64 -1.80
C THR A 49 -6.29 -7.07 -3.22
N ALA A 50 -5.13 -7.13 -3.87
CA ALA A 50 -4.93 -6.68 -5.26
C ALA A 50 -5.16 -5.18 -5.47
N THR A 51 -5.23 -4.39 -4.41
CA THR A 51 -5.34 -2.93 -4.52
C THR A 51 -3.98 -2.26 -4.36
N ILE A 52 -3.90 -1.01 -4.78
CA ILE A 52 -2.80 -0.12 -4.41
C ILE A 52 -3.30 0.69 -3.22
N LEU A 53 -2.88 0.27 -2.03
CA LEU A 53 -3.34 0.83 -0.77
C LEU A 53 -2.74 2.22 -0.58
N MET A 54 -3.59 3.19 -0.23
CA MET A 54 -3.19 4.55 0.07
C MET A 54 -3.60 4.91 1.49
N MET A 55 -2.64 5.32 2.31
CA MET A 55 -2.91 5.85 3.64
C MET A 55 -1.78 6.78 4.07
N GLU A 56 -2.04 7.67 4.99
CA GLU A 56 -1.04 8.64 5.44
C GLU A 56 0.20 7.91 5.96
N GLN A 57 -0.01 6.95 6.84
CA GLN A 57 0.99 6.06 7.41
C GLN A 57 0.25 4.90 8.07
N GLY A 58 0.98 3.87 8.48
CA GLY A 58 0.41 2.84 9.35
C GLY A 58 0.32 3.34 10.78
N ARG A 59 -0.22 2.50 11.63
CA ARG A 59 -0.26 2.75 13.08
C ARG A 59 -0.17 1.42 13.81
N GLY A 60 0.02 1.49 15.13
CA GLY A 60 -0.06 0.33 16.00
C GLY A 60 1.26 -0.38 16.22
N SER A 61 1.17 -1.66 16.53
CA SER A 61 2.29 -2.48 16.96
C SER A 61 3.29 -2.76 15.84
N SER A 62 4.57 -2.88 16.21
CA SER A 62 5.63 -3.37 15.31
C SER A 62 5.37 -4.79 14.81
N SER A 63 4.52 -5.56 15.48
CA SER A 63 4.06 -6.86 14.98
C SER A 63 3.29 -6.75 13.67
N GLY A 64 2.85 -5.56 13.29
CA GLY A 64 2.27 -5.28 11.99
C GLY A 64 3.19 -5.64 10.82
N SER A 65 4.51 -5.57 11.00
CA SER A 65 5.47 -5.99 9.98
C SER A 65 5.30 -7.48 9.63
N SER A 66 5.15 -8.33 10.63
CA SER A 66 4.95 -9.77 10.43
C SER A 66 3.62 -10.07 9.76
N VAL A 67 2.57 -9.35 10.14
CA VAL A 67 1.24 -9.50 9.53
C VAL A 67 1.28 -9.13 8.05
N LEU A 68 1.90 -8.00 7.72
CA LEU A 68 2.03 -7.56 6.34
C LEU A 68 2.85 -8.56 5.52
N ALA A 69 3.99 -9.00 6.04
CA ALA A 69 4.86 -9.96 5.35
C ALA A 69 4.11 -11.27 5.06
N GLU A 70 3.32 -11.77 6.01
CA GLU A 70 2.54 -12.99 5.83
C GLU A 70 1.43 -12.80 4.80
N ALA A 71 0.73 -11.66 4.83
CA ALA A 71 -0.29 -11.35 3.83
C ALA A 71 0.30 -11.28 2.42
N ILE A 72 1.50 -10.70 2.28
CA ILE A 72 2.20 -10.67 0.99
C ILE A 72 2.55 -12.10 0.55
N ARG A 73 3.05 -12.92 1.47
CA ARG A 73 3.44 -14.30 1.18
C ARG A 73 2.27 -15.11 0.64
N ILE A 74 1.10 -15.01 1.25
CA ILE A 74 -0.07 -15.82 0.86
C ILE A 74 -0.94 -15.16 -0.22
N GLY A 75 -0.65 -13.93 -0.59
CA GLY A 75 -1.33 -13.26 -1.71
C GLY A 75 -2.59 -12.48 -1.34
N THR A 76 -2.83 -12.20 -0.06
CA THR A 76 -4.00 -11.42 0.38
C THR A 76 -3.70 -9.94 0.61
N ALA A 77 -2.43 -9.55 0.53
CA ALA A 77 -2.00 -8.18 0.71
C ALA A 77 -2.38 -7.26 -0.46
N PRO A 78 -2.30 -5.93 -0.27
CA PRO A 78 -2.24 -5.02 -1.40
C PRO A 78 -1.08 -5.36 -2.32
N VAL A 79 -1.18 -4.99 -3.58
CA VAL A 79 -0.06 -5.18 -4.53
C VAL A 79 1.00 -4.10 -4.40
N ALA A 80 0.65 -2.96 -3.80
CA ALA A 80 1.57 -1.86 -3.48
C ALA A 80 0.97 -1.00 -2.38
N ILE A 81 1.82 -0.21 -1.72
CA ILE A 81 1.40 0.71 -0.66
C ILE A 81 1.99 2.08 -0.94
N LEU A 82 1.12 3.09 -0.98
CA LEU A 82 1.51 4.49 -1.10
C LEU A 82 1.28 5.17 0.25
N LEU A 83 2.31 5.87 0.73
CA LEU A 83 2.29 6.56 2.02
C LEU A 83 2.56 8.05 1.84
N GLN A 84 2.00 8.88 2.72
CA GLN A 84 2.34 10.30 2.80
C GLN A 84 3.51 10.56 3.75
N LYS A 85 3.70 9.67 4.71
CA LYS A 85 4.79 9.73 5.68
C LYS A 85 5.51 8.39 5.74
N ARG A 86 6.80 8.42 6.02
CA ARG A 86 7.60 7.19 6.17
C ARG A 86 7.08 6.36 7.34
N ASP A 87 7.06 5.06 7.15
CA ASP A 87 6.60 4.12 8.17
C ASP A 87 7.52 2.89 8.17
N ALA A 88 8.32 2.76 9.23
CA ALA A 88 9.30 1.70 9.33
C ALA A 88 8.65 0.31 9.45
N ILE A 89 7.46 0.22 10.03
CA ILE A 89 6.75 -1.06 10.20
C ILE A 89 6.33 -1.61 8.84
N ILE A 90 5.76 -0.76 7.99
CA ILE A 90 5.34 -1.14 6.65
C ILE A 90 6.55 -1.47 5.78
N VAL A 91 7.56 -0.61 5.79
CA VAL A 91 8.79 -0.83 5.01
C VAL A 91 9.45 -2.14 5.43
N THR A 92 9.55 -2.42 6.72
CA THR A 92 10.13 -3.67 7.24
C THR A 92 9.34 -4.88 6.76
N GLY A 93 8.01 -4.84 6.86
CA GLY A 93 7.17 -5.96 6.40
C GLY A 93 7.34 -6.26 4.93
N ALA A 94 7.33 -5.24 4.09
CA ALA A 94 7.52 -5.40 2.65
C ALA A 94 8.94 -5.88 2.31
N MET A 95 9.95 -5.38 3.02
CA MET A 95 11.33 -5.80 2.84
C MET A 95 11.51 -7.27 3.20
N VAL A 96 10.95 -7.71 4.31
CA VAL A 96 11.01 -9.11 4.76
C VAL A 96 10.37 -10.03 3.72
N ALA A 97 9.21 -9.67 3.19
CA ALA A 97 8.55 -10.47 2.17
C ALA A 97 9.38 -10.59 0.89
N ALA A 98 10.03 -9.50 0.46
CA ALA A 98 10.90 -9.51 -0.70
C ALA A 98 12.12 -10.42 -0.47
N GLU A 99 12.77 -10.29 0.68
CA GLU A 99 14.00 -11.03 0.98
C GLU A 99 13.76 -12.52 1.28
N LEU A 100 12.73 -12.84 2.05
CA LEU A 100 12.49 -14.21 2.48
C LEU A 100 11.61 -15.01 1.51
N TYR A 101 10.68 -14.35 0.83
CA TYR A 101 9.68 -15.05 0.02
C TYR A 101 9.76 -14.72 -1.47
N GLY A 102 10.65 -13.80 -1.86
CA GLY A 102 10.77 -13.38 -3.25
C GLY A 102 9.51 -12.71 -3.80
N ARG A 103 8.66 -12.15 -2.93
CA ARG A 103 7.43 -11.47 -3.32
C ARG A 103 7.53 -9.98 -3.06
N ASN A 104 7.34 -9.20 -4.10
CA ASN A 104 7.49 -7.76 -4.03
C ASN A 104 6.14 -7.08 -3.79
N CYS A 105 6.12 -6.19 -2.80
CA CYS A 105 5.05 -5.23 -2.59
C CYS A 105 5.74 -3.86 -2.51
N PRO A 106 5.80 -3.12 -3.62
CA PRO A 106 6.50 -1.84 -3.60
C PRO A 106 5.83 -0.86 -2.64
N VAL A 107 6.66 -0.05 -1.98
CA VAL A 107 6.22 0.99 -1.07
C VAL A 107 6.80 2.31 -1.57
N ILE A 108 5.94 3.30 -1.77
CA ILE A 108 6.29 4.58 -2.36
C ILE A 108 5.80 5.72 -1.48
N LEU A 109 6.64 6.73 -1.30
CA LEU A 109 6.32 7.93 -0.54
C LEU A 109 5.83 9.03 -1.48
N ILE A 110 4.61 9.52 -1.26
CA ILE A 110 3.99 10.59 -2.01
C ILE A 110 3.87 11.80 -1.09
N GLU A 111 4.79 12.74 -1.20
CA GLU A 111 4.82 13.92 -0.33
C GLU A 111 3.90 15.05 -0.79
N SER A 112 3.61 15.12 -2.08
CA SER A 112 2.75 16.14 -2.66
C SER A 112 1.28 15.83 -2.42
N ALA A 113 0.57 16.70 -1.72
CA ALA A 113 -0.88 16.56 -1.51
C ALA A 113 -1.66 16.63 -2.83
N ALA A 114 -1.18 17.42 -3.79
CA ALA A 114 -1.82 17.51 -5.11
C ALA A 114 -1.67 16.18 -5.87
N ASP A 115 -0.48 15.57 -5.85
CA ASP A 115 -0.25 14.27 -6.48
C ASP A 115 -1.08 13.18 -5.80
N TRP A 116 -1.16 13.21 -4.49
CA TRP A 116 -1.99 12.27 -3.74
C TRP A 116 -3.45 12.29 -4.19
N ARG A 117 -4.02 13.48 -4.31
CA ARG A 117 -5.41 13.63 -4.77
C ARG A 117 -5.59 13.15 -6.21
N ARG A 118 -4.63 13.44 -7.09
CA ARG A 118 -4.68 12.98 -8.48
C ARG A 118 -4.65 11.44 -8.56
N ILE A 119 -3.82 10.82 -7.75
CA ILE A 119 -3.72 9.36 -7.69
C ILE A 119 -5.02 8.75 -7.16
N ALA A 120 -5.54 9.29 -6.07
CA ALA A 120 -6.77 8.78 -5.45
C ALA A 120 -7.99 8.88 -6.36
N ALA A 121 -7.99 9.84 -7.30
CA ALA A 121 -9.08 10.04 -8.24
C ALA A 121 -9.05 9.06 -9.42
N CYS A 122 -7.99 8.30 -9.60
CA CYS A 122 -7.86 7.34 -10.70
C CYS A 122 -8.61 6.05 -10.42
N THR A 123 -8.97 5.35 -11.49
CA THR A 123 -9.60 4.03 -11.39
C THR A 123 -8.59 2.90 -11.47
N TRP A 124 -7.41 3.18 -12.01
CA TRP A 124 -6.35 2.20 -12.20
C TRP A 124 -4.99 2.88 -12.24
N LEU A 125 -3.99 2.25 -11.66
CA LEU A 125 -2.63 2.75 -11.63
C LEU A 125 -1.65 1.69 -12.12
N HIS A 126 -0.61 2.14 -12.80
CA HIS A 126 0.59 1.35 -13.04
C HIS A 126 1.75 2.04 -12.35
N LEU A 127 2.50 1.32 -11.55
CA LEU A 127 3.65 1.89 -10.89
C LEU A 127 4.90 1.04 -11.08
N SER A 128 6.02 1.73 -11.15
CA SER A 128 7.34 1.13 -11.24
C SER A 128 8.22 1.79 -10.20
N CYS A 129 8.72 1.00 -9.27
CA CYS A 129 9.55 1.50 -8.18
C CYS A 129 10.91 0.82 -8.27
N ARG A 130 11.93 1.63 -8.53
CA ARG A 130 13.31 1.20 -8.62
C ARG A 130 14.15 1.95 -7.60
N LYS A 131 15.33 1.43 -7.32
CA LYS A 131 16.28 2.14 -6.46
C LYS A 131 16.58 3.52 -7.09
N GLY A 132 16.25 4.56 -6.34
CA GLY A 132 16.47 5.95 -6.74
C GLY A 132 15.31 6.62 -7.46
N GLU A 133 14.35 5.87 -8.01
CA GLU A 133 13.22 6.47 -8.74
C GLU A 133 11.97 5.63 -8.67
N ALA A 134 10.84 6.28 -8.40
CA ALA A 134 9.53 5.67 -8.50
C ALA A 134 8.66 6.50 -9.44
N THR A 135 7.93 5.81 -10.32
CA THR A 135 7.00 6.44 -11.26
C THR A 135 5.62 5.83 -11.12
N ILE A 136 4.60 6.67 -11.23
CA ILE A 136 3.21 6.26 -11.18
C ILE A 136 2.50 6.77 -12.42
N ASP A 137 2.02 5.86 -13.25
CA ASP A 137 1.23 6.19 -14.42
C ASP A 137 -0.25 6.12 -14.09
N LEU A 138 -0.94 7.23 -14.36
CA LEU A 138 -2.36 7.38 -14.11
C LEU A 138 -3.12 6.96 -15.36
N SER A 139 -3.84 5.86 -15.30
CA SER A 139 -4.74 5.52 -16.38
C SER A 139 -6.08 6.16 -16.12
N ARG A 140 -6.39 7.14 -16.93
CA ARG A 140 -7.61 7.97 -16.99
C ARG A 140 -8.14 8.41 -15.63
N PRO A 141 -8.16 9.73 -15.39
CA PRO A 141 -8.92 10.23 -14.27
C PRO A 141 -10.35 9.74 -14.41
N CYS A 142 -10.97 9.38 -13.29
CA CYS A 142 -12.41 9.22 -13.30
C CYS A 142 -12.99 10.45 -14.00
N SER A 143 -13.56 10.25 -15.16
CA SER A 143 -14.35 11.30 -15.79
C SER A 143 -15.47 11.63 -14.82
N ALA A 144 -15.42 12.83 -14.32
CA ALA A 144 -16.51 13.35 -13.53
C ALA A 144 -17.82 13.27 -14.32
#